data_b31d2a4018e40f868442936ff35acc5f
#
_entry.id   b31d2a4018e40f868442936ff35acc5f
#
_cell.length_a   1.000
_cell.length_b   1.000
_cell.length_c   1.000
_cell.angle_alpha   90.00
_cell.angle_beta   90.00
_cell.angle_gamma   90.00
#
_symmetry.space_group_name_H-M   'P 1'
#
loop_
_entity.id
_entity.type
_entity.pdbx_description
1 polymer ?
#
loop_
_entity_poly.entity_id
_entity_poly.type
_entity_poly.pdbx_seq_one_letter_code
_entity_poly.pdbx_strand_id
1 'polypeptide(L)'
;RCMISLHAEVPAHGDIMEMHDVIDNIEKELAEKLHCQAVIHMDPIVTDDASVGALRRQIAEVVKQVDPRMTIHDFRMVQGTTHTNLIFDAVLPFSSGKTPEQAAEEIRQLVRQLNDTYFAVVTVEHSYTD
;
A
#
# COMPACT_ATOMS: atom_id res chain seq x y z
N ARG A 1 -23.46 2.41 20.09
CA ARG A 1 -23.31 1.39 19.04
C ARG A 1 -21.93 1.51 18.41
N CYS A 2 -21.19 0.42 18.35
CA CYS A 2 -19.83 0.39 17.83
C CYS A 2 -19.79 -0.34 16.50
N MET A 3 -19.05 0.21 15.54
CA MET A 3 -18.83 -0.39 14.24
C MET A 3 -17.36 -0.27 13.89
N ILE A 4 -16.74 -1.37 13.46
CA ILE A 4 -15.33 -1.43 13.05
C ILE A 4 -15.30 -1.84 11.58
N SER A 5 -14.53 -1.10 10.80
CA SER A 5 -14.25 -1.44 9.41
C SER A 5 -12.74 -1.54 9.22
N LEU A 6 -12.28 -2.65 8.66
CA LEU A 6 -10.87 -2.94 8.45
C LEU A 6 -10.64 -3.40 7.02
N HIS A 7 -9.40 -3.24 6.56
CA HIS A 7 -8.94 -3.84 5.32
C HIS A 7 -7.88 -4.89 5.65
N ALA A 8 -7.97 -6.05 5.00
CA ALA A 8 -6.99 -7.12 5.15
C ALA A 8 -6.38 -7.42 3.79
N GLU A 9 -5.05 -7.32 3.69
CA GLU A 9 -4.33 -7.69 2.49
C GLU A 9 -4.22 -9.22 2.42
N VAL A 10 -4.60 -9.78 1.27
CA VAL A 10 -4.55 -11.22 1.06
C VAL A 10 -3.88 -11.51 -0.28
N PRO A 11 -3.24 -12.69 -0.46
CA PRO A 11 -2.63 -13.04 -1.74
C PRO A 11 -3.67 -13.11 -2.86
N ALA A 12 -3.41 -12.43 -3.97
CA ALA A 12 -4.34 -12.38 -5.11
C ALA A 12 -4.56 -13.76 -5.73
N HIS A 13 -3.54 -14.63 -5.65
CA HIS A 13 -3.59 -15.97 -6.25
C HIS A 13 -3.88 -17.07 -5.23
N GLY A 14 -4.34 -16.71 -4.02
CA GLY A 14 -4.71 -17.68 -3.01
C GLY A 14 -6.10 -18.27 -3.24
N ASP A 15 -6.45 -19.26 -2.44
CA ASP A 15 -7.79 -19.86 -2.45
C ASP A 15 -8.77 -18.89 -1.82
N ILE A 16 -9.66 -18.33 -2.63
CA ILE A 16 -10.59 -17.28 -2.19
C ILE A 16 -11.59 -17.82 -1.16
N MET A 17 -12.01 -19.07 -1.30
CA MET A 17 -12.96 -19.68 -0.35
C MET A 17 -12.32 -19.84 1.03
N GLU A 18 -11.08 -20.28 1.07
CA GLU A 18 -10.32 -20.40 2.31
C GLU A 18 -10.11 -19.05 2.97
N MET A 19 -9.69 -18.05 2.18
CA MET A 19 -9.47 -16.70 2.68
C MET A 19 -10.76 -16.08 3.21
N HIS A 20 -11.87 -16.29 2.49
CA HIS A 20 -13.18 -15.80 2.92
C HIS A 20 -13.59 -16.41 4.26
N ASP A 21 -13.34 -17.71 4.44
CA ASP A 21 -13.67 -18.39 5.69
C ASP A 21 -12.86 -17.84 6.87
N VAL A 22 -11.55 -17.62 6.67
CA VAL A 22 -10.68 -17.03 7.68
C VAL A 22 -11.17 -15.62 8.06
N ILE A 23 -11.47 -14.80 7.07
CA ILE A 23 -11.95 -13.44 7.30
C ILE A 23 -13.29 -13.44 8.06
N ASP A 24 -14.20 -14.30 7.66
CA ASP A 24 -15.51 -14.41 8.30
C ASP A 24 -15.36 -14.79 9.78
N ASN A 25 -14.47 -15.73 10.09
CA ASN A 25 -14.20 -16.13 11.47
C ASN A 25 -13.57 -14.99 12.29
N ILE A 26 -12.67 -14.21 11.68
CA ILE A 26 -12.08 -13.05 12.35
C ILE A 26 -13.13 -11.98 12.64
N GLU A 27 -14.02 -11.70 11.68
CA GLU A 27 -15.12 -10.76 11.90
C GLU A 27 -15.98 -11.15 13.09
N LYS A 28 -16.35 -12.44 13.17
CA LYS A 28 -17.15 -12.96 14.29
C LYS A 28 -16.43 -12.82 15.61
N GLU A 29 -15.15 -13.17 15.64
CA GLU A 29 -14.34 -13.09 16.86
C GLU A 29 -14.18 -11.65 17.34
N LEU A 30 -13.92 -10.71 16.43
CA LEU A 30 -13.82 -9.28 16.76
C LEU A 30 -15.15 -8.75 17.29
N ALA A 31 -16.26 -9.12 16.65
CA ALA A 31 -17.58 -8.68 17.07
C ALA A 31 -17.88 -9.14 18.51
N GLU A 32 -17.55 -10.38 18.85
CA GLU A 32 -17.77 -10.92 20.18
C GLU A 32 -16.88 -10.26 21.22
N LYS A 33 -15.58 -10.12 20.94
CA LYS A 33 -14.61 -9.58 21.91
C LYS A 33 -14.79 -8.10 22.16
N LEU A 34 -15.18 -7.34 21.15
CA LEU A 34 -15.27 -5.89 21.23
C LEU A 34 -16.69 -5.37 21.33
N HIS A 35 -17.68 -6.27 21.31
CA HIS A 35 -19.10 -5.92 21.35
C HIS A 35 -19.45 -4.89 20.28
N CYS A 36 -18.90 -5.08 19.08
CA CYS A 36 -19.05 -4.20 17.94
C CYS A 36 -19.46 -4.99 16.71
N GLN A 37 -20.04 -4.31 15.74
CA GLN A 37 -20.19 -4.87 14.41
C GLN A 37 -18.84 -4.73 13.69
N ALA A 38 -18.31 -5.82 13.15
CA ALA A 38 -17.03 -5.83 12.46
C ALA A 38 -17.21 -6.22 10.99
N VAL A 39 -16.62 -5.41 10.11
CA VAL A 39 -16.60 -5.67 8.66
C VAL A 39 -15.16 -5.62 8.20
N ILE A 40 -14.70 -6.66 7.51
CA ILE A 40 -13.35 -6.74 6.97
C ILE A 40 -13.43 -6.84 5.44
N HIS A 41 -12.77 -5.90 4.76
CA HIS A 41 -12.66 -5.91 3.30
C HIS A 41 -11.36 -6.58 2.91
N MET A 42 -11.43 -7.56 2.00
CA MET A 42 -10.23 -8.21 1.47
C MET A 42 -9.64 -7.37 0.33
N ASP A 43 -8.35 -7.09 0.43
CA ASP A 43 -7.59 -6.43 -0.63
C ASP A 43 -6.63 -7.45 -1.24
N PRO A 44 -6.94 -8.00 -2.41
CA PRO A 44 -6.03 -8.97 -3.04
C PRO A 44 -4.79 -8.26 -3.56
N ILE A 45 -3.61 -8.69 -3.08
CA ILE A 45 -2.34 -8.07 -3.44
C ILE A 45 -1.48 -9.00 -4.27
N VAL A 46 -0.65 -8.42 -5.12
CA VAL A 46 0.34 -9.12 -5.92
C VAL A 46 1.73 -8.65 -5.47
N THR A 47 2.59 -9.60 -5.07
CA THR A 47 3.92 -9.29 -4.55
C THR A 47 5.06 -9.98 -5.29
N ASP A 48 4.80 -11.13 -5.90
CA ASP A 48 5.85 -12.03 -6.40
C ASP A 48 5.86 -12.19 -7.92
N ASP A 49 5.04 -11.45 -8.63
CA ASP A 49 4.97 -11.51 -10.08
C ASP A 49 6.14 -10.72 -10.68
N ALA A 50 6.63 -11.17 -11.85
CA ALA A 50 7.69 -10.46 -12.58
C ALA A 50 7.28 -9.03 -12.95
N SER A 51 5.99 -8.81 -13.26
CA SER A 51 5.47 -7.48 -13.56
C SER A 51 5.55 -6.56 -12.34
N VAL A 52 5.34 -7.10 -11.14
CA VAL A 52 5.48 -6.35 -9.88
C VAL A 52 6.93 -5.94 -9.68
N GLY A 53 7.87 -6.86 -9.93
CA GLY A 53 9.30 -6.56 -9.81
C GLY A 53 9.75 -5.44 -10.75
N ALA A 54 9.27 -5.47 -12.00
CA ALA A 54 9.57 -4.43 -12.99
C ALA A 54 8.98 -3.08 -12.55
N LEU A 55 7.73 -3.08 -12.09
CA LEU A 55 7.06 -1.87 -11.65
C LEU A 55 7.71 -1.31 -10.39
N ARG A 56 8.09 -2.17 -9.45
CA ARG A 56 8.81 -1.73 -8.24
C ARG A 56 10.08 -0.99 -8.60
N ARG A 57 10.87 -1.51 -9.54
CA ARG A 57 12.10 -0.83 -9.98
C ARG A 57 11.77 0.52 -10.61
N GLN A 58 10.71 0.59 -11.39
CA GLN A 58 10.28 1.83 -12.03
C GLN A 58 9.87 2.87 -10.99
N ILE A 59 9.11 2.47 -9.98
CA ILE A 59 8.68 3.37 -8.89
C ILE A 59 9.88 3.78 -8.03
N ALA A 60 10.84 2.88 -7.79
CA ALA A 60 12.08 3.23 -7.09
C ALA A 60 12.82 4.36 -7.81
N GLU A 61 12.86 4.35 -9.15
CA GLU A 61 13.45 5.44 -9.92
C GLU A 61 12.60 6.73 -9.86
N VAL A 62 11.29 6.59 -9.85
CA VAL A 62 10.38 7.74 -9.75
C VAL A 62 10.61 8.49 -8.43
N VAL A 63 10.70 7.80 -7.30
CA VAL A 63 10.89 8.48 -6.01
C VAL A 63 12.24 9.17 -5.91
N LYS A 64 13.25 8.73 -6.68
CA LYS A 64 14.54 9.40 -6.72
C LYS A 64 14.47 10.77 -7.38
N GLN A 65 13.42 11.06 -8.12
CA GLN A 65 13.18 12.42 -8.66
C GLN A 65 12.77 13.39 -7.56
N VAL A 66 12.20 12.90 -6.47
CA VAL A 66 11.88 13.72 -5.30
C VAL A 66 13.15 14.01 -4.50
N ASP A 67 13.93 12.97 -4.21
CA ASP A 67 15.26 13.09 -3.62
C ASP A 67 16.07 11.86 -4.04
N PRO A 68 17.32 12.05 -4.58
CA PRO A 68 18.10 10.92 -5.11
C PRO A 68 18.44 9.84 -4.08
N ARG A 69 18.34 10.16 -2.79
CA ARG A 69 18.65 9.23 -1.69
C ARG A 69 17.45 8.45 -1.21
N MET A 70 16.25 8.74 -1.74
CA MET A 70 15.05 8.02 -1.31
C MET A 70 15.06 6.57 -1.75
N THR A 71 14.54 5.72 -0.88
CA THR A 71 14.35 4.29 -1.14
C THR A 71 12.89 3.92 -0.86
N ILE A 72 12.44 2.81 -1.43
CA ILE A 72 11.10 2.28 -1.19
C ILE A 72 11.20 0.89 -0.57
N HIS A 73 10.18 0.53 0.22
CA HIS A 73 10.09 -0.76 0.91
C HIS A 73 8.66 -1.27 0.88
N ASP A 74 8.50 -2.57 1.00
CA ASP A 74 7.20 -3.24 1.12
C ASP A 74 6.27 -2.94 -0.05
N PHE A 75 6.82 -2.94 -1.26
CA PHE A 75 6.04 -2.65 -2.46
C PHE A 75 5.08 -3.81 -2.77
N ARG A 76 3.81 -3.46 -2.92
CA ARG A 76 2.77 -4.38 -3.37
C ARG A 76 1.71 -3.60 -4.10
N MET A 77 0.89 -4.30 -4.89
CA MET A 77 -0.16 -3.61 -5.62
C MET A 77 -1.49 -4.34 -5.54
N VAL A 78 -2.55 -3.56 -5.59
CA VAL A 78 -3.92 -4.04 -5.71
C VAL A 78 -4.42 -3.65 -7.09
N GLN A 79 -4.60 -4.64 -7.96
CA GLN A 79 -5.09 -4.41 -9.32
C GLN A 79 -6.61 -4.38 -9.33
N GLY A 80 -7.15 -3.27 -9.84
CA GLY A 80 -8.57 -3.15 -10.11
C GLY A 80 -8.84 -3.15 -11.62
N THR A 81 -10.11 -3.09 -11.99
CA THR A 81 -10.49 -3.05 -13.40
C THR A 81 -10.30 -1.66 -14.01
N THR A 82 -10.36 -0.61 -13.20
CA THR A 82 -10.26 0.78 -13.65
C THR A 82 -8.98 1.47 -13.19
N HIS A 83 -8.39 0.99 -12.11
CA HIS A 83 -7.18 1.60 -11.54
C HIS A 83 -6.39 0.56 -10.75
N THR A 84 -5.14 0.88 -10.48
CA THR A 84 -4.24 0.04 -9.70
C THR A 84 -3.66 0.86 -8.56
N ASN A 85 -3.79 0.37 -7.33
CA ASN A 85 -3.16 0.99 -6.17
C ASN A 85 -1.76 0.41 -5.99
N LEU A 86 -0.78 1.29 -5.92
CA LEU A 86 0.61 0.95 -5.64
C LEU A 86 0.88 1.32 -4.19
N ILE A 87 1.12 0.32 -3.35
CA ILE A 87 1.25 0.49 -1.91
C ILE A 87 2.70 0.26 -1.53
N PHE A 88 3.31 1.24 -0.89
CA PHE A 88 4.71 1.12 -0.48
C PHE A 88 5.07 2.13 0.60
N ASP A 89 6.17 1.86 1.28
CA ASP A 89 6.79 2.79 2.21
C ASP A 89 7.96 3.45 1.51
N ALA A 90 8.21 4.71 1.79
CA ALA A 90 9.36 5.45 1.27
C ALA A 90 10.10 6.12 2.42
N VAL A 91 11.43 6.09 2.34
CA VAL A 91 12.29 6.70 3.34
C VAL A 91 12.86 7.98 2.76
N LEU A 92 12.59 9.11 3.43
CA LEU A 92 13.04 10.43 3.04
C LEU A 92 14.20 10.83 3.93
N PRO A 93 15.35 11.24 3.36
CA PRO A 93 16.45 11.74 4.18
C PRO A 93 16.02 12.94 5.02
N PHE A 94 16.42 12.95 6.29
CA PHE A 94 16.08 14.04 7.20
C PHE A 94 16.61 15.39 6.67
N SER A 95 17.76 15.36 6.01
CA SER A 95 18.40 16.55 5.47
C SER A 95 17.81 17.03 4.14
N SER A 96 16.77 16.39 3.62
CA SER A 96 16.18 16.74 2.33
C SER A 96 15.54 18.13 2.30
N GLY A 97 15.15 18.66 3.47
CA GLY A 97 14.45 19.94 3.57
C GLY A 97 12.94 19.83 3.25
N LYS A 98 12.44 18.62 3.00
CA LYS A 98 11.03 18.40 2.70
C LYS A 98 10.36 17.69 3.86
N THR A 99 9.03 17.94 4.01
CA THR A 99 8.23 17.17 4.95
C THR A 99 7.79 15.86 4.31
N PRO A 100 7.47 14.84 5.12
CA PRO A 100 6.91 13.60 4.56
C PRO A 100 5.65 13.85 3.70
N GLU A 101 4.80 14.78 4.08
CA GLU A 101 3.58 15.12 3.35
C GLU A 101 3.89 15.72 1.98
N GLN A 102 4.90 16.60 1.92
CA GLN A 102 5.34 17.19 0.66
C GLN A 102 5.91 16.13 -0.28
N ALA A 103 6.77 15.24 0.26
CA ALA A 103 7.34 14.16 -0.52
C ALA A 103 6.26 13.20 -1.02
N ALA A 104 5.31 12.85 -0.17
CA ALA A 104 4.20 11.95 -0.55
C ALA A 104 3.39 12.54 -1.69
N GLU A 105 3.09 13.84 -1.64
CA GLU A 105 2.31 14.50 -2.69
C GLU A 105 3.08 14.52 -4.01
N GLU A 106 4.37 14.81 -3.97
CA GLU A 106 5.21 14.76 -5.18
C GLU A 106 5.25 13.36 -5.79
N ILE A 107 5.37 12.33 -4.94
CA ILE A 107 5.36 10.94 -5.39
C ILE A 107 4.03 10.62 -6.07
N ARG A 108 2.91 10.99 -5.46
CA ARG A 108 1.59 10.74 -6.05
C ARG A 108 1.44 11.37 -7.42
N GLN A 109 1.90 12.60 -7.58
CA GLN A 109 1.82 13.30 -8.87
C GLN A 109 2.70 12.64 -9.92
N LEU A 110 3.93 12.26 -9.57
CA LEU A 110 4.84 11.60 -10.50
C LEU A 110 4.33 10.23 -10.93
N VAL A 111 3.73 9.47 -10.00
CA VAL A 111 3.15 8.18 -10.31
C VAL A 111 1.97 8.34 -11.29
N ARG A 112 1.13 9.35 -11.10
CA ARG A 112 0.02 9.63 -12.01
C ARG A 112 0.50 10.06 -13.38
N GLN A 113 1.62 10.77 -13.47
CA GLN A 113 2.23 11.12 -14.75
C GLN A 113 2.76 9.90 -15.49
N LEU A 114 3.21 8.90 -14.74
CA LEU A 114 3.68 7.65 -15.33
C LEU A 114 2.53 6.87 -15.97
N ASN A 115 1.41 6.79 -15.28
CA ASN A 115 0.19 6.15 -15.76
C ASN A 115 -0.98 6.71 -14.94
N ASP A 116 -1.97 7.28 -15.60
CA ASP A 116 -3.09 7.93 -14.93
C ASP A 116 -4.02 6.97 -14.20
N THR A 117 -3.87 5.65 -14.43
CA THR A 117 -4.61 4.62 -13.69
C THR A 117 -3.89 4.18 -12.42
N TYR A 118 -2.67 4.66 -12.18
CA TYR A 118 -1.88 4.32 -11.00
C TYR A 118 -2.14 5.32 -9.88
N PHE A 119 -2.41 4.80 -8.69
CA PHE A 119 -2.58 5.60 -7.48
C PHE A 119 -1.57 5.14 -6.44
N ALA A 120 -0.68 6.02 -6.04
CA ALA A 120 0.29 5.72 -4.99
C ALA A 120 -0.36 5.84 -3.63
N VAL A 121 -0.31 4.76 -2.86
CA VAL A 121 -0.69 4.73 -1.46
C VAL A 121 0.62 4.61 -0.70
N VAL A 122 1.24 5.74 -0.44
CA VAL A 122 2.61 5.79 0.08
C VAL A 122 2.64 6.35 1.50
N THR A 123 3.40 5.67 2.36
CA THR A 123 3.75 6.16 3.69
C THR A 123 5.19 6.63 3.65
N VAL A 124 5.42 7.91 3.89
CA VAL A 124 6.76 8.50 3.86
C VAL A 124 7.23 8.74 5.28
N GLU A 125 8.42 8.24 5.60
CA GLU A 125 9.05 8.40 6.89
C GLU A 125 10.43 9.03 6.72
N HIS A 126 10.84 9.83 7.71
CA HIS A 126 12.20 10.36 7.74
C HIS A 126 13.19 9.30 8.18
N SER A 127 14.36 9.28 7.54
CA SER A 127 15.51 8.55 8.04
C SER A 127 16.26 9.43 9.03
N TYR A 128 16.56 8.90 10.22
CA TYR A 128 17.32 9.61 11.24
C TYR A 128 18.81 9.33 11.17
N THR A 129 19.25 8.55 10.19
CA THR A 129 20.63 8.12 10.07
C THR A 129 21.35 8.66 8.83
N ASP A 130 20.71 9.51 8.08
CA ASP A 130 21.32 10.09 6.86
C ASP A 130 22.30 11.23 7.16
#